data_dcea7c24675958ff4757708553e6001d
#
_entry.id   dcea7c24675958ff4757708553e6001d
#
_cell.length_a   1.000
_cell.length_b   1.000
_cell.length_c   1.000
_cell.angle_alpha   90.00
_cell.angle_beta   90.00
_cell.angle_gamma   90.00
#
_symmetry.space_group_name_H-M   'P 1'
#
loop_
_entity.id
_entity.type
_entity.pdbx_description
1 polymer ?
#
loop_
_entity_poly.entity_id
_entity_poly.type
_entity_poly.pdbx_seq_one_letter_code
_entity_poly.pdbx_strand_id
1 'polypeptide(L)'
;MCNSRFKKAPTGGEIVYGGKRLPRPGHFVEPTLVRAHPNMPIVGEETFAPILYVMKYTSLDEAIAIQNSVEQGLTSAVFTNDIREAELFLSPEGSDCGIANVNIGTSGAEIGGAFGGEKSTGGGREAGSDAWKAYMRRQTCTINYGKELPVAQGVQFEI
;
A
#
# COMPACT_ATOMS: atom_id res chain seq x y z
N MET A 1 5.63 -20.88 14.97
CA MET A 1 5.15 -19.65 15.62
C MET A 1 3.68 -19.28 15.30
N CYS A 2 3.02 -19.94 14.35
CA CYS A 2 1.61 -19.65 13.99
C CYS A 2 0.55 -20.08 15.03
N ASN A 3 0.93 -20.91 16.02
CA ASN A 3 -0.03 -21.58 16.91
C ASN A 3 -0.58 -20.70 18.06
N SER A 4 0.01 -19.55 18.37
CA SER A 4 -0.44 -18.72 19.50
C SER A 4 -1.40 -17.60 19.11
N ARG A 5 -1.34 -17.11 17.88
CA ARG A 5 -2.20 -16.02 17.41
C ARG A 5 -3.65 -16.46 17.10
N PHE A 6 -3.86 -17.72 16.75
CA PHE A 6 -5.20 -18.25 16.50
C PHE A 6 -5.97 -18.66 17.77
N LYS A 7 -5.34 -18.66 18.95
CA LYS A 7 -5.98 -19.10 20.20
C LYS A 7 -6.70 -18.01 20.99
N LYS A 8 -6.53 -16.74 20.62
CA LYS A 8 -7.30 -15.63 21.19
C LYS A 8 -7.96 -14.89 20.05
N ALA A 9 -9.29 -14.90 20.02
CA ALA A 9 -9.99 -13.82 19.36
C ALA A 9 -9.37 -12.52 19.89
N PRO A 10 -8.95 -11.59 19.02
CA PRO A 10 -8.40 -10.32 19.48
C PRO A 10 -9.41 -9.71 20.47
N THR A 11 -8.94 -9.13 21.57
CA THR A 11 -9.81 -8.49 22.56
C THR A 11 -10.78 -7.55 21.84
N GLY A 12 -12.07 -7.92 21.78
CA GLY A 12 -13.12 -7.14 21.11
C GLY A 12 -13.53 -7.61 19.70
N GLY A 13 -12.84 -8.58 19.07
CA GLY A 13 -13.23 -9.14 17.78
C GLY A 13 -14.01 -10.45 17.88
N GLU A 14 -14.80 -10.75 16.85
CA GLU A 14 -15.58 -11.98 16.74
C GLU A 14 -15.14 -12.79 15.51
N ILE A 15 -14.73 -14.05 15.71
CA ILE A 15 -14.50 -14.97 14.59
C ILE A 15 -15.85 -15.40 14.04
N VAL A 16 -16.17 -14.95 12.83
CA VAL A 16 -17.44 -15.26 12.15
C VAL A 16 -17.34 -16.56 11.37
N TYR A 17 -16.14 -16.88 10.86
CA TYR A 17 -15.88 -18.09 10.08
C TYR A 17 -14.43 -18.54 10.23
N GLY A 18 -14.19 -19.85 10.19
CA GLY A 18 -12.85 -20.43 10.18
C GLY A 18 -12.18 -20.44 11.56
N GLY A 19 -10.91 -20.10 11.61
CA GLY A 19 -10.10 -20.03 12.83
C GLY A 19 -9.52 -21.36 13.30
N LYS A 20 -9.60 -22.42 12.51
CA LYS A 20 -9.14 -23.75 12.87
C LYS A 20 -7.92 -24.17 12.05
N ARG A 21 -7.07 -24.96 12.69
CA ARG A 21 -6.00 -25.66 11.98
C ARG A 21 -6.59 -26.89 11.29
N LEU A 22 -6.19 -27.13 10.05
CA LEU A 22 -6.60 -28.34 9.32
C LEU A 22 -5.87 -29.59 9.88
N PRO A 23 -6.57 -30.71 10.06
CA PRO A 23 -6.01 -31.95 10.62
C PRO A 23 -5.23 -32.74 9.54
N ARG A 24 -4.16 -32.12 9.02
CA ARG A 24 -3.25 -32.77 8.06
C ARG A 24 -1.82 -32.35 8.33
N PRO A 25 -0.80 -33.13 7.86
CA PRO A 25 0.62 -32.74 7.99
C PRO A 25 0.88 -31.36 7.38
N GLY A 26 1.68 -30.54 8.08
CA GLY A 26 2.02 -29.16 7.69
C GLY A 26 1.31 -28.10 8.53
N HIS A 27 1.40 -26.82 8.12
CA HIS A 27 0.88 -25.65 8.83
C HIS A 27 -0.29 -25.04 8.06
N PHE A 28 -1.35 -25.78 7.89
CA PHE A 28 -2.55 -25.35 7.18
C PHE A 28 -3.63 -24.87 8.14
N VAL A 29 -4.22 -23.72 7.84
CA VAL A 29 -5.32 -23.12 8.59
C VAL A 29 -6.47 -22.79 7.64
N GLU A 30 -7.68 -22.78 8.18
CA GLU A 30 -8.87 -22.35 7.43
C GLU A 30 -8.77 -20.86 7.09
N PRO A 31 -9.28 -20.41 5.92
CA PRO A 31 -9.61 -19.01 5.72
C PRO A 31 -10.51 -18.52 6.87
N THR A 32 -10.18 -17.36 7.42
CA THR A 32 -10.81 -16.88 8.64
C THR A 32 -11.38 -15.49 8.44
N LEU A 33 -12.65 -15.30 8.79
CA LEU A 33 -13.32 -14.00 8.80
C LEU A 33 -13.48 -13.54 10.25
N VAL A 34 -13.02 -12.33 10.53
CA VAL A 34 -13.11 -11.71 11.85
C VAL A 34 -13.88 -10.39 11.74
N ARG A 35 -14.98 -10.26 12.48
CA ARG A 35 -15.60 -8.96 12.71
C ARG A 35 -14.72 -8.19 13.68
N ALA A 36 -14.20 -7.04 13.26
CA ALA A 36 -13.21 -6.28 13.99
C ALA A 36 -13.61 -4.81 14.17
N HIS A 37 -12.86 -4.11 15.01
CA HIS A 37 -12.91 -2.66 15.16
C HIS A 37 -11.57 -2.06 14.76
N PRO A 38 -11.55 -0.85 14.17
CA PRO A 38 -10.30 -0.21 13.72
C PRO A 38 -9.24 -0.04 14.82
N ASN A 39 -9.69 0.16 16.06
CA ASN A 39 -8.82 0.38 17.22
C ASN A 39 -8.20 -0.90 17.81
N MET A 40 -8.43 -2.06 17.21
CA MET A 40 -7.82 -3.30 17.68
C MET A 40 -6.36 -3.36 17.23
N PRO A 41 -5.36 -3.48 18.13
CA PRO A 41 -3.94 -3.46 17.76
C PRO A 41 -3.58 -4.48 16.68
N ILE A 42 -4.17 -5.66 16.74
CA ILE A 42 -3.93 -6.74 15.77
C ILE A 42 -4.35 -6.39 14.33
N VAL A 43 -5.27 -5.45 14.15
CA VAL A 43 -5.72 -5.00 12.82
C VAL A 43 -4.60 -4.21 12.11
N GLY A 44 -3.83 -3.44 12.87
CA GLY A 44 -2.67 -2.70 12.35
C GLY A 44 -1.39 -3.54 12.18
N GLU A 45 -1.38 -4.79 12.69
CA GLU A 45 -0.23 -5.68 12.56
C GLU A 45 -0.33 -6.53 11.28
N GLU A 46 0.74 -6.54 10.48
CA GLU A 46 0.82 -7.42 9.33
C GLU A 46 0.82 -8.88 9.77
N THR A 47 -0.14 -9.67 9.26
CA THR A 47 -0.28 -11.09 9.57
C THR A 47 -0.29 -11.90 8.28
N PHE A 48 0.82 -12.59 7.99
CA PHE A 48 0.91 -13.50 6.82
C PHE A 48 0.08 -14.78 7.05
N ALA A 49 -1.23 -14.66 7.02
CA ALA A 49 -2.18 -15.75 7.18
C ALA A 49 -3.49 -15.41 6.46
N PRO A 50 -4.31 -16.41 6.09
CA PRO A 50 -5.58 -16.19 5.40
C PRO A 50 -6.66 -15.66 6.37
N ILE A 51 -6.46 -14.45 6.87
CA ILE A 51 -7.39 -13.76 7.80
C ILE A 51 -7.86 -12.49 7.13
N LEU A 52 -9.19 -12.28 7.12
CA LEU A 52 -9.84 -11.06 6.68
C LEU A 52 -10.55 -10.40 7.85
N TYR A 53 -10.19 -9.18 8.18
CA TYR A 53 -10.90 -8.32 9.12
C TYR A 53 -12.02 -7.58 8.40
N VAL A 54 -13.22 -7.67 8.91
CA VAL A 54 -14.42 -6.99 8.37
C VAL A 54 -14.88 -5.95 9.39
N MET A 55 -14.96 -4.71 8.93
CA MET A 55 -15.37 -3.56 9.72
C MET A 55 -16.50 -2.82 9.03
N LYS A 56 -17.41 -2.23 9.79
CA LYS A 56 -18.46 -1.34 9.28
C LYS A 56 -17.96 0.10 9.32
N TYR A 57 -18.38 0.88 8.36
CA TYR A 57 -18.20 2.33 8.31
C TYR A 57 -19.54 2.99 7.95
N THR A 58 -19.66 4.29 8.17
CA THR A 58 -20.88 5.08 7.92
C THR A 58 -20.73 6.06 6.76
N SER A 59 -19.50 6.45 6.43
CA SER A 59 -19.18 7.33 5.30
C SER A 59 -17.89 6.89 4.61
N LEU A 60 -17.71 7.29 3.36
CA LEU A 60 -16.48 7.01 2.62
C LEU A 60 -15.26 7.66 3.30
N ASP A 61 -15.41 8.87 3.82
CA ASP A 61 -14.33 9.56 4.56
C ASP A 61 -13.87 8.76 5.77
N GLU A 62 -14.81 8.17 6.52
CA GLU A 62 -14.49 7.27 7.63
C GLU A 62 -13.74 6.03 7.14
N ALA A 63 -14.17 5.43 6.03
CA ALA A 63 -13.53 4.25 5.45
C ALA A 63 -12.10 4.56 5.01
N ILE A 64 -11.88 5.70 4.35
CA ILE A 64 -10.55 6.18 3.93
C ILE A 64 -9.67 6.46 5.15
N ALA A 65 -10.21 7.11 6.18
CA ALA A 65 -9.46 7.38 7.41
C ALA A 65 -9.03 6.08 8.12
N ILE A 66 -9.92 5.09 8.21
CA ILE A 66 -9.60 3.77 8.78
C ILE A 66 -8.52 3.08 7.95
N GLN A 67 -8.66 3.05 6.63
CA GLN A 67 -7.68 2.44 5.73
C GLN A 67 -6.30 3.10 5.88
N ASN A 68 -6.26 4.42 5.93
CA ASN A 68 -5.01 5.17 6.00
C ASN A 68 -4.36 5.18 7.39
N SER A 69 -5.06 4.71 8.43
CA SER A 69 -4.58 4.71 9.83
C SER A 69 -3.49 3.69 10.14
N VAL A 70 -3.25 2.73 9.25
CA VAL A 70 -2.20 1.71 9.41
C VAL A 70 -0.87 2.17 8.81
N GLU A 71 0.23 1.57 9.26
CA GLU A 71 1.58 1.93 8.80
C GLU A 71 1.87 1.42 7.37
N GLN A 72 1.13 0.44 6.89
CA GLN A 72 1.31 -0.14 5.56
C GLN A 72 0.52 0.65 4.52
N GLY A 73 1.04 0.71 3.28
CA GLY A 73 0.40 1.41 2.16
C GLY A 73 0.75 0.76 0.82
N LEU A 74 0.63 -0.58 0.72
CA LEU A 74 0.98 -1.28 -0.51
C LEU A 74 -0.14 -1.18 -1.54
N THR A 75 -1.32 -1.70 -1.21
CA THR A 75 -2.44 -1.79 -2.16
C THR A 75 -3.78 -1.65 -1.47
N SER A 76 -4.71 -1.04 -2.17
CA SER A 76 -6.07 -0.80 -1.72
C SER A 76 -7.07 -0.91 -2.87
N ALA A 77 -8.35 -1.04 -2.54
CA ALA A 77 -9.42 -1.05 -3.54
C ALA A 77 -10.72 -0.48 -2.97
N VAL A 78 -11.45 0.23 -3.82
CA VAL A 78 -12.83 0.63 -3.57
C VAL A 78 -13.76 -0.03 -4.59
N PHE A 79 -14.93 -0.46 -4.15
CA PHE A 79 -15.99 -0.98 -5.01
C PHE A 79 -17.18 -0.04 -4.95
N THR A 80 -17.42 0.69 -6.01
CA THR A 80 -18.48 1.71 -6.09
C THR A 80 -18.99 1.87 -7.52
N ASN A 81 -20.22 2.33 -7.65
CA ASN A 81 -20.82 2.79 -8.90
C ASN A 81 -20.88 4.33 -8.98
N ASP A 82 -20.48 5.06 -7.93
CA ASP A 82 -20.40 6.51 -7.92
C ASP A 82 -19.01 6.99 -8.36
N ILE A 83 -18.97 7.72 -9.46
CA ILE A 83 -17.73 8.27 -10.01
C ILE A 83 -17.05 9.26 -9.04
N ARG A 84 -17.82 9.97 -8.21
CA ARG A 84 -17.25 10.95 -7.26
C ARG A 84 -16.54 10.23 -6.12
N GLU A 85 -17.08 9.11 -5.65
CA GLU A 85 -16.42 8.25 -4.66
C GLU A 85 -15.12 7.66 -5.23
N ALA A 86 -15.15 7.22 -6.49
CA ALA A 86 -13.98 6.70 -7.17
C ALA A 86 -12.88 7.77 -7.31
N GLU A 87 -13.24 8.96 -7.77
CA GLU A 87 -12.32 10.10 -7.91
C GLU A 87 -11.75 10.55 -6.55
N LEU A 88 -12.58 10.64 -5.51
CA LEU A 88 -12.10 10.95 -4.16
C LEU A 88 -11.11 9.89 -3.67
N PHE A 89 -11.43 8.60 -3.84
CA PHE A 89 -10.55 7.51 -3.41
C PHE A 89 -9.19 7.53 -4.10
N LEU A 90 -9.13 7.92 -5.38
CA LEU A 90 -7.90 8.02 -6.17
C LEU A 90 -7.17 9.36 -6.01
N SER A 91 -7.79 10.36 -5.36
CA SER A 91 -7.20 11.69 -5.16
C SER A 91 -6.10 11.68 -4.08
N PRO A 92 -5.31 12.76 -3.96
CA PRO A 92 -4.36 12.93 -2.86
C PRO A 92 -4.99 12.90 -1.45
N GLU A 93 -6.28 13.15 -1.33
CA GLU A 93 -7.06 13.09 -0.09
C GLU A 93 -7.62 11.68 0.17
N GLY A 94 -7.50 10.77 -0.80
CA GLY A 94 -8.04 9.43 -0.76
C GLY A 94 -7.08 8.39 -0.20
N SER A 95 -6.85 7.32 -0.96
CA SER A 95 -6.05 6.18 -0.53
C SER A 95 -4.55 6.49 -0.50
N ASP A 96 -3.93 6.36 0.66
CA ASP A 96 -2.47 6.47 0.86
C ASP A 96 -1.78 5.11 0.63
N CYS A 97 -1.88 4.62 -0.60
CA CYS A 97 -1.29 3.37 -1.05
C CYS A 97 -0.58 3.55 -2.39
N GLY A 98 0.45 2.75 -2.63
CA GLY A 98 1.15 2.75 -3.92
C GLY A 98 0.31 2.21 -5.07
N ILE A 99 -0.70 1.39 -4.76
CA ILE A 99 -1.68 0.86 -5.72
C ILE A 99 -3.08 1.15 -5.16
N ALA A 100 -3.87 1.91 -5.89
CA ALA A 100 -5.27 2.19 -5.57
C ALA A 100 -6.16 1.75 -6.74
N ASN A 101 -7.05 0.82 -6.49
CA ASN A 101 -7.90 0.19 -7.49
C ASN A 101 -9.36 0.57 -7.32
N VAL A 102 -10.11 0.64 -8.42
CA VAL A 102 -11.56 0.82 -8.43
C VAL A 102 -12.20 -0.39 -9.10
N ASN A 103 -13.13 -1.04 -8.40
CA ASN A 103 -13.90 -2.21 -8.87
C ASN A 103 -13.04 -3.40 -9.31
N ILE A 104 -11.83 -3.50 -8.79
CA ILE A 104 -10.94 -4.64 -8.92
C ILE A 104 -10.26 -4.91 -7.58
N GLY A 105 -9.93 -6.16 -7.28
CA GLY A 105 -9.30 -6.55 -6.01
C GLY A 105 -7.86 -6.06 -5.88
N THR A 106 -7.31 -6.19 -4.68
CA THR A 106 -5.96 -5.77 -4.32
C THR A 106 -4.87 -6.78 -4.69
N SER A 107 -5.25 -7.96 -5.17
CA SER A 107 -4.32 -9.03 -5.54
C SER A 107 -3.87 -8.89 -7.00
N GLY A 108 -2.57 -9.09 -7.21
CA GLY A 108 -1.97 -9.01 -8.54
C GLY A 108 -1.63 -7.57 -8.96
N ALA A 109 -0.52 -7.45 -9.64
CA ALA A 109 -0.09 -6.22 -10.27
C ALA A 109 0.01 -6.43 -11.78
N GLU A 110 -0.57 -5.53 -12.54
CA GLU A 110 -0.34 -5.48 -13.99
C GLU A 110 1.11 -5.10 -14.27
N ILE A 111 1.76 -5.84 -15.16
CA ILE A 111 3.19 -5.63 -15.45
C ILE A 111 3.49 -4.24 -16.02
N GLY A 112 2.51 -3.60 -16.64
CA GLY A 112 2.62 -2.21 -17.11
C GLY A 112 2.49 -1.16 -16.01
N GLY A 113 1.89 -1.50 -14.88
CA GLY A 113 1.71 -0.64 -13.72
C GLY A 113 2.92 -0.64 -12.80
N ALA A 114 3.26 0.51 -12.22
CA ALA A 114 4.33 0.61 -11.25
C ALA A 114 3.94 -0.09 -9.93
N PHE A 115 4.65 -1.17 -9.58
CA PHE A 115 4.43 -1.93 -8.36
C PHE A 115 5.33 -1.45 -7.23
N GLY A 116 4.72 -1.07 -6.12
CA GLY A 116 5.40 -0.66 -4.90
C GLY A 116 4.43 0.04 -3.96
N GLY A 117 4.87 0.29 -2.72
CA GLY A 117 4.04 0.83 -1.65
C GLY A 117 4.45 2.22 -1.21
N GLU A 118 3.66 2.75 -0.31
CA GLU A 118 3.90 3.98 0.44
C GLU A 118 4.09 3.67 1.93
N LYS A 119 4.40 4.65 2.74
CA LYS A 119 4.60 4.54 4.19
C LYS A 119 5.67 3.46 4.53
N SER A 120 5.39 2.56 5.46
CA SER A 120 6.33 1.49 5.85
C SER A 120 6.56 0.44 4.77
N THR A 121 5.71 0.37 3.75
CA THR A 121 5.90 -0.51 2.58
C THR A 121 6.82 0.09 1.51
N GLY A 122 7.42 1.23 1.79
CA GLY A 122 8.41 1.90 0.95
C GLY A 122 7.84 3.05 0.12
N GLY A 123 8.68 3.85 -0.49
CA GLY A 123 8.31 4.99 -1.35
C GLY A 123 8.82 4.84 -2.78
N GLY A 124 9.37 3.67 -3.13
CA GLY A 124 9.86 3.35 -4.47
C GLY A 124 8.88 2.49 -5.26
N ARG A 125 9.30 2.12 -6.46
CA ARG A 125 8.58 1.14 -7.28
C ARG A 125 9.57 0.07 -7.73
N GLU A 126 9.21 -1.19 -7.44
CA GLU A 126 10.06 -2.35 -7.70
C GLU A 126 10.06 -2.76 -9.16
N ALA A 127 8.88 -2.73 -9.77
CA ALA A 127 8.67 -3.22 -11.12
C ALA A 127 7.58 -2.41 -11.85
N GLY A 128 7.49 -2.62 -13.17
CA GLY A 128 6.48 -1.99 -14.03
C GLY A 128 6.76 -0.53 -14.36
N SER A 129 6.04 0.02 -15.33
CA SER A 129 6.16 1.41 -15.78
C SER A 129 7.62 1.85 -15.99
N ASP A 130 8.04 2.91 -15.34
CA ASP A 130 9.39 3.47 -15.39
C ASP A 130 10.29 3.06 -14.20
N ALA A 131 9.91 2.03 -13.45
CA ALA A 131 10.65 1.53 -12.29
C ALA A 131 12.11 1.17 -12.63
N TRP A 132 12.38 0.74 -13.88
CA TRP A 132 13.73 0.46 -14.36
C TRP A 132 14.71 1.64 -14.19
N LYS A 133 14.20 2.88 -14.15
CA LYS A 133 15.03 4.07 -13.93
C LYS A 133 15.65 4.09 -12.51
N ALA A 134 15.03 3.47 -11.53
CA ALA A 134 15.56 3.36 -10.17
C ALA A 134 16.82 2.49 -10.09
N TYR A 135 16.98 1.57 -11.05
CA TYR A 135 18.16 0.70 -11.17
C TYR A 135 19.31 1.31 -11.95
N MET A 136 19.11 2.53 -12.48
CA MET A 136 20.09 3.25 -13.29
C MET A 136 20.76 4.34 -12.48
N ARG A 137 22.08 4.46 -12.63
CA ARG A 137 22.81 5.62 -12.09
C ARG A 137 22.53 6.83 -12.98
N ARG A 138 21.96 7.88 -12.39
CA ARG A 138 21.76 9.15 -13.08
C ARG A 138 23.02 9.99 -12.98
N GLN A 139 23.43 10.57 -14.10
CA GLN A 139 24.55 11.50 -14.18
C GLN A 139 24.21 12.61 -15.15
N THR A 140 24.37 13.85 -14.73
CA THR A 140 24.33 15.01 -15.63
C THR A 140 25.71 15.22 -16.19
N CYS A 141 25.81 15.26 -17.54
CA CYS A 141 27.03 15.54 -18.25
C CYS A 141 26.85 16.80 -19.09
N THR A 142 27.73 17.76 -18.91
CA THR A 142 27.75 18.98 -19.69
C THR A 142 29.13 19.12 -20.38
N ILE A 143 29.11 19.33 -21.68
CA ILE A 143 30.33 19.54 -22.45
C ILE A 143 30.28 20.95 -23.07
N ASN A 144 31.24 21.79 -22.71
CA ASN A 144 31.39 23.08 -23.34
C ASN A 144 32.27 22.94 -24.59
N TYR A 145 31.71 23.20 -25.75
CA TYR A 145 32.44 23.24 -27.04
C TYR A 145 32.97 24.63 -27.38
N GLY A 146 32.61 25.65 -26.58
CA GLY A 146 33.11 27.01 -26.73
C GLY A 146 34.50 27.18 -26.14
N LYS A 147 35.17 28.28 -26.50
CA LYS A 147 36.46 28.67 -25.92
C LYS A 147 36.31 29.59 -24.70
N GLU A 148 35.12 30.10 -24.46
CA GLU A 148 34.83 31.00 -23.37
C GLU A 148 34.34 30.22 -22.15
N LEU A 149 34.62 30.73 -20.95
CA LEU A 149 34.12 30.18 -19.72
C LEU A 149 32.64 30.56 -19.54
N PRO A 150 31.69 29.63 -19.63
CA PRO A 150 30.30 29.92 -19.33
C PRO A 150 30.13 30.09 -17.81
N VAL A 151 29.81 31.27 -17.38
CA VAL A 151 29.53 31.58 -15.99
C VAL A 151 28.01 31.43 -15.70
N ALA A 152 27.67 31.17 -14.43
CA ALA A 152 26.28 31.15 -14.02
C ALA A 152 25.62 32.51 -14.25
N GLN A 153 24.31 32.50 -14.51
CA GLN A 153 23.54 33.72 -14.78
C GLN A 153 23.72 34.74 -13.65
N GLY A 154 24.09 35.96 -14.00
CA GLY A 154 24.30 37.06 -13.03
C GLY A 154 25.71 37.12 -12.40
N VAL A 155 26.62 36.18 -12.73
CA VAL A 155 28.00 36.19 -12.28
C VAL A 155 28.85 36.93 -13.31
N GLN A 156 29.58 37.95 -12.89
CA GLN A 156 30.60 38.66 -13.68
C GLN A 156 31.93 38.61 -12.93
N PHE A 157 33.00 38.31 -13.63
CA PHE A 157 34.37 38.43 -13.11
C PHE A 157 34.97 39.68 -13.71
N GLU A 158 35.43 40.60 -12.85
CA GLU A 158 36.33 41.67 -13.27
C GLU A 158 37.73 41.06 -13.47
N ILE A 159 38.21 41.01 -14.70
CA ILE A 159 39.55 40.53 -15.06
C ILE A 159 40.43 41.74 -15.29
#